data_5452b31f24e939caafd14d0aae6961d5
#
_entry.id   5452b31f24e939caafd14d0aae6961d5
#
_cell.length_a   1.000
_cell.length_b   1.000
_cell.length_c   1.000
_cell.angle_alpha   90.00
_cell.angle_beta   90.00
_cell.angle_gamma   90.00
#
_symmetry.space_group_name_H-M   'P 1'
#
loop_
_entity.id
_entity.type
_entity.pdbx_description
1 polymer ?
#
loop_
_entity_poly.entity_id
_entity_poly.type
_entity_poly.pdbx_seq_one_letter_code
_entity_poly.pdbx_strand_id
1 'polypeptide(L)'
;RTLTLVPTRYGRTAYRSNDGEWWRLYHFISGANCVENSSSPEVLYHAGQVIGRFQSLLSDLPAPPLHAVIPDFHHTPRRLDTLWQAQRKNVMGRAAIVQKELVYAANFSEQAGTLTRLLEQGHIPWRVTHNDTKLNNVLFDDTTGDGLCLVDLDTVMPGSALYDFGDAARSGASTAAEDEPDLRKITVDRGKYSALLDGYLLSAADFLSPLEKELLSLAPWVLAFEQGVRFLTDYLNGDIYYKVSYPDHNRVRAQNQFALANAFLTVG
;
A
#
# COMPACT_ATOMS: atom_id res chain seq x y z
N ARG A 1 -2.95 -5.40 20.85
CA ARG A 1 -2.42 -4.11 21.31
C ARG A 1 -2.80 -3.02 20.30
N THR A 2 -2.70 -1.75 20.67
CA THR A 2 -2.92 -0.60 19.79
C THR A 2 -2.05 0.56 20.24
N LEU A 3 -1.80 1.52 19.36
CA LEU A 3 -1.11 2.77 19.70
C LEU A 3 -1.92 3.56 20.72
N THR A 4 -1.29 3.99 21.79
CA THR A 4 -1.91 4.78 22.87
C THR A 4 -1.26 6.15 22.92
N LEU A 5 -2.06 7.21 22.73
CA LEU A 5 -1.59 8.59 22.76
C LEU A 5 -1.21 8.99 24.19
N VAL A 6 -0.10 9.72 24.31
CA VAL A 6 0.27 10.43 25.52
C VAL A 6 -0.36 11.83 25.45
N PRO A 7 -1.28 12.18 26.36
CA PRO A 7 -1.91 13.49 26.31
C PRO A 7 -0.91 14.60 26.64
N THR A 8 -1.12 15.77 26.06
CA THR A 8 -0.37 16.98 26.43
C THR A 8 -0.67 17.37 27.89
N ARG A 9 0.09 18.31 28.45
CA ARG A 9 -0.17 18.85 29.79
C ARG A 9 -1.59 19.45 29.98
N TYR A 10 -2.25 19.76 28.86
CA TYR A 10 -3.62 20.30 28.83
C TYR A 10 -4.67 19.26 28.42
N GLY A 11 -4.32 17.95 28.44
CA GLY A 11 -5.22 16.86 28.10
C GLY A 11 -5.55 16.72 26.59
N ARG A 12 -4.85 17.43 25.70
CA ARG A 12 -5.07 17.35 24.25
C ARG A 12 -4.31 16.18 23.66
N THR A 13 -4.80 15.63 22.55
CA THR A 13 -4.19 14.51 21.82
C THR A 13 -3.05 14.92 20.90
N ALA A 14 -2.87 16.20 20.64
CA ALA A 14 -1.79 16.75 19.82
C ALA A 14 -1.31 18.10 20.36
N TYR A 15 -0.06 18.44 20.06
CA TYR A 15 0.57 19.71 20.37
C TYR A 15 0.94 20.43 19.07
N ARG A 16 0.60 21.73 18.99
CA ARG A 16 1.08 22.59 17.91
C ARG A 16 2.24 23.44 18.43
N SER A 17 3.40 23.30 17.77
CA SER A 17 4.60 24.08 18.09
C SER A 17 4.50 25.54 17.62
N ASN A 18 5.44 26.39 18.04
CA ASN A 18 5.43 27.82 17.69
C ASN A 18 5.71 28.09 16.21
N ASP A 19 6.38 27.16 15.53
CA ASP A 19 6.63 27.15 14.08
C ASP A 19 5.47 26.59 13.26
N GLY A 20 4.39 26.17 13.94
CA GLY A 20 3.15 25.71 13.32
C GLY A 20 3.02 24.20 13.11
N GLU A 21 4.06 23.45 13.43
CA GLU A 21 4.10 22.00 13.28
C GLU A 21 3.23 21.27 14.30
N TRP A 22 2.62 20.14 13.92
CA TRP A 22 1.82 19.30 14.78
C TRP A 22 2.60 18.08 15.24
N TRP A 23 2.54 17.82 16.55
CA TRP A 23 3.23 16.74 17.22
C TRP A 23 2.25 15.85 17.95
N ARG A 24 2.43 14.53 17.84
CA ARG A 24 1.77 13.51 18.64
C ARG A 24 2.81 12.62 19.28
N LEU A 25 2.54 12.19 20.50
CA LEU A 25 3.40 11.27 21.24
C LEU A 25 2.60 10.03 21.57
N TYR A 26 3.20 8.87 21.34
CA TYR A 26 2.62 7.58 21.68
C TYR A 26 3.45 6.89 22.75
N HIS A 27 2.80 6.06 23.60
CA HIS A 27 3.52 5.15 24.45
C HIS A 27 4.29 4.15 23.58
N PHE A 28 5.57 3.98 23.90
CA PHE A 28 6.40 3.00 23.20
C PHE A 28 5.94 1.58 23.52
N ILE A 29 5.78 0.74 22.52
CA ILE A 29 5.43 -0.67 22.68
C ILE A 29 6.72 -1.47 22.81
N SER A 30 7.11 -1.78 24.06
CA SER A 30 8.31 -2.58 24.33
C SER A 30 8.11 -4.06 24.00
N GLY A 31 9.19 -4.76 23.68
CA GLY A 31 9.17 -6.18 23.29
C GLY A 31 8.50 -6.42 21.93
N ALA A 32 8.62 -5.44 21.03
CA ALA A 32 8.06 -5.53 19.69
C ALA A 32 8.95 -4.79 18.68
N ASN A 33 9.05 -5.34 17.47
CA ASN A 33 9.79 -4.75 16.35
C ASN A 33 8.97 -4.73 15.07
N CYS A 34 9.42 -3.92 14.10
CA CYS A 34 8.95 -3.97 12.72
C CYS A 34 9.98 -4.71 11.86
N VAL A 35 9.51 -5.35 10.79
CA VAL A 35 10.35 -6.06 9.83
C VAL A 35 10.24 -5.36 8.47
N GLU A 36 11.36 -4.94 7.90
CA GLU A 36 11.35 -4.32 6.56
C GLU A 36 11.16 -5.34 5.45
N ASN A 37 11.84 -6.48 5.58
CA ASN A 37 11.76 -7.59 4.63
C ASN A 37 11.75 -8.90 5.40
N SER A 38 10.93 -9.85 4.99
CA SER A 38 10.94 -11.20 5.57
C SER A 38 11.13 -12.25 4.50
N SER A 39 11.98 -13.24 4.81
CA SER A 39 12.07 -14.49 4.06
C SER A 39 11.07 -15.55 4.54
N SER A 40 10.43 -15.35 5.69
CA SER A 40 9.54 -16.33 6.31
C SER A 40 8.08 -16.11 5.90
N PRO A 41 7.40 -17.14 5.35
CA PRO A 41 5.95 -17.12 5.15
C PRO A 41 5.16 -16.90 6.45
N GLU A 42 5.67 -17.35 7.59
CA GLU A 42 5.03 -17.19 8.90
C GLU A 42 4.86 -15.72 9.29
N VAL A 43 5.87 -14.89 9.04
CA VAL A 43 5.78 -13.43 9.27
C VAL A 43 4.65 -12.83 8.41
N LEU A 44 4.52 -13.27 7.16
CA LEU A 44 3.46 -12.81 6.27
C LEU A 44 2.07 -13.28 6.73
N TYR A 45 1.97 -14.50 7.27
CA TYR A 45 0.73 -15.00 7.87
C TYR A 45 0.28 -14.11 9.04
N HIS A 46 1.18 -13.80 9.97
CA HIS A 46 0.89 -12.91 11.11
C HIS A 46 0.58 -11.48 10.67
N ALA A 47 1.27 -10.96 9.65
CA ALA A 47 0.93 -9.67 9.05
C ALA A 47 -0.49 -9.65 8.49
N GLY A 48 -0.87 -10.69 7.74
CA GLY A 48 -2.23 -10.87 7.23
C GLY A 48 -3.28 -10.86 8.33
N GLN A 49 -3.03 -11.60 9.42
CA GLN A 49 -3.93 -11.61 10.59
C GLN A 49 -4.12 -10.22 11.20
N VAL A 50 -3.03 -9.46 11.37
CA VAL A 50 -3.08 -8.11 11.95
C VAL A 50 -3.88 -7.17 11.07
N ILE A 51 -3.65 -7.19 9.75
CA ILE A 51 -4.35 -6.35 8.78
C ILE A 51 -5.85 -6.69 8.75
N GLY A 52 -6.18 -7.98 8.62
CA GLY A 52 -7.56 -8.44 8.64
C GLY A 52 -8.27 -8.10 9.95
N ARG A 53 -7.60 -8.28 11.09
CA ARG A 53 -8.14 -7.92 12.39
C ARG A 53 -8.36 -6.41 12.57
N PHE A 54 -7.44 -5.58 12.07
CA PHE A 54 -7.61 -4.13 12.08
C PHE A 54 -8.89 -3.73 11.34
N GLN A 55 -9.09 -4.22 10.14
CA GLN A 55 -10.27 -3.94 9.34
C GLN A 55 -11.55 -4.52 9.96
N SER A 56 -11.49 -5.74 10.49
CA SER A 56 -12.62 -6.38 11.17
C SER A 56 -13.10 -5.57 12.38
N LEU A 57 -12.17 -5.08 13.20
CA LEU A 57 -12.48 -4.24 14.37
C LEU A 57 -13.10 -2.89 14.03
N LEU A 58 -12.90 -2.42 12.80
CA LEU A 58 -13.42 -1.15 12.29
C LEU A 58 -14.57 -1.33 11.30
N SER A 59 -15.04 -2.57 11.10
CA SER A 59 -16.02 -2.89 10.05
C SER A 59 -17.41 -2.28 10.29
N ASP A 60 -17.77 -1.99 11.54
CA ASP A 60 -19.01 -1.34 11.96
C ASP A 60 -18.88 0.19 12.05
N LEU A 61 -17.65 0.72 11.94
CA LEU A 61 -17.43 2.16 11.92
C LEU A 61 -17.78 2.71 10.53
N PRO A 62 -18.72 3.65 10.42
CA PRO A 62 -19.07 4.23 9.13
C PRO A 62 -17.84 4.94 8.53
N ALA A 63 -17.43 4.53 7.32
CA ALA A 63 -16.27 5.10 6.65
C ALA A 63 -16.38 6.63 6.42
N PRO A 64 -17.48 7.21 5.94
CA PRO A 64 -17.85 8.59 6.22
C PRO A 64 -18.40 8.66 7.66
N PRO A 65 -17.90 9.54 8.56
CA PRO A 65 -17.31 10.86 8.27
C PRO A 65 -15.80 10.97 8.43
N LEU A 66 -15.00 9.91 8.25
CA LEU A 66 -13.56 10.09 8.27
C LEU A 66 -13.11 11.00 7.13
N HIS A 67 -12.16 11.86 7.42
CA HIS A 67 -11.57 12.73 6.41
C HIS A 67 -10.60 11.96 5.53
N ALA A 68 -10.62 12.23 4.22
CA ALA A 68 -9.56 11.80 3.33
C ALA A 68 -8.30 12.64 3.64
N VAL A 69 -7.37 12.07 4.39
CA VAL A 69 -6.10 12.72 4.79
C VAL A 69 -5.27 13.05 3.55
N ILE A 70 -5.23 12.14 2.60
CA ILE A 70 -4.61 12.33 1.29
C ILE A 70 -5.70 12.06 0.24
N PRO A 71 -6.25 13.10 -0.39
CA PRO A 71 -7.25 12.91 -1.44
C PRO A 71 -6.74 12.02 -2.56
N ASP A 72 -7.60 11.12 -3.03
CA ASP A 72 -7.31 10.24 -4.17
C ASP A 72 -6.07 9.33 -3.98
N PHE A 73 -5.78 8.92 -2.75
CA PHE A 73 -4.54 8.20 -2.43
C PHE A 73 -4.39 6.94 -3.27
N HIS A 74 -5.41 6.05 -3.29
CA HIS A 74 -5.49 4.86 -4.12
C HIS A 74 -6.52 4.99 -5.25
N HIS A 75 -6.65 6.18 -5.81
CA HIS A 75 -7.52 6.39 -6.97
C HIS A 75 -6.71 6.20 -8.26
N THR A 76 -6.49 4.96 -8.67
CA THR A 76 -5.63 4.60 -9.79
C THR A 76 -5.93 5.36 -11.09
N PRO A 77 -7.21 5.60 -11.50
CA PRO A 77 -7.49 6.44 -12.66
C PRO A 77 -6.91 7.86 -12.57
N ARG A 78 -7.03 8.52 -11.41
CA ARG A 78 -6.45 9.88 -11.22
C ARG A 78 -4.93 9.86 -11.16
N ARG A 79 -4.32 8.79 -10.66
CA ARG A 79 -2.86 8.60 -10.75
C ARG A 79 -2.41 8.51 -12.20
N LEU A 80 -3.16 7.81 -13.04
CA LEU A 80 -2.92 7.75 -14.48
C LEU A 80 -3.09 9.12 -15.15
N ASP A 81 -4.15 9.87 -14.83
CA ASP A 81 -4.33 11.24 -15.34
C ASP A 81 -3.13 12.13 -14.99
N THR A 82 -2.61 11.98 -13.77
CA THR A 82 -1.41 12.72 -13.34
C THR A 82 -0.17 12.30 -14.14
N LEU A 83 -0.02 11.01 -14.43
CA LEU A 83 1.05 10.49 -15.29
C LEU A 83 0.96 11.09 -16.71
N TRP A 84 -0.24 11.10 -17.31
CA TRP A 84 -0.42 11.68 -18.65
C TRP A 84 -0.17 13.19 -18.67
N GLN A 85 -0.49 13.89 -17.59
CA GLN A 85 -0.13 15.31 -17.46
C GLN A 85 1.39 15.50 -17.36
N ALA A 86 2.09 14.70 -16.54
CA ALA A 86 3.55 14.74 -16.42
C ALA A 86 4.24 14.43 -17.77
N GLN A 87 3.74 13.42 -18.50
CA GLN A 87 4.23 13.09 -19.84
C GLN A 87 4.08 14.27 -20.82
N ARG A 88 2.88 14.92 -20.85
CA ARG A 88 2.64 16.08 -21.76
C ARG A 88 3.51 17.27 -21.40
N LYS A 89 3.66 17.57 -20.12
CA LYS A 89 4.50 18.68 -19.64
C LYS A 89 5.98 18.42 -19.89
N ASN A 90 6.42 17.17 -19.73
CA ASN A 90 7.76 16.68 -19.96
C ASN A 90 8.87 17.63 -19.45
N VAL A 91 8.71 18.14 -18.24
CA VAL A 91 9.53 19.21 -17.65
C VAL A 91 11.02 18.87 -17.61
N MET A 92 11.34 17.59 -17.51
CA MET A 92 12.72 17.09 -17.48
C MET A 92 13.22 16.54 -18.83
N GLY A 93 12.41 16.57 -19.89
CA GLY A 93 12.76 16.00 -21.18
C GLY A 93 12.87 14.46 -21.20
N ARG A 94 12.34 13.78 -20.17
CA ARG A 94 12.52 12.33 -19.94
C ARG A 94 11.48 11.43 -20.61
N ALA A 95 10.40 11.99 -21.17
CA ALA A 95 9.28 11.20 -21.72
C ALA A 95 9.69 10.25 -22.85
N ALA A 96 10.68 10.63 -23.69
CA ALA A 96 11.19 9.76 -24.74
C ALA A 96 11.92 8.51 -24.20
N ILE A 97 12.52 8.60 -23.02
CA ILE A 97 13.28 7.51 -22.40
C ILE A 97 12.37 6.41 -21.85
N VAL A 98 11.14 6.77 -21.41
CA VAL A 98 10.21 5.88 -20.72
C VAL A 98 9.01 5.46 -21.57
N GLN A 99 9.16 5.42 -22.88
CA GLN A 99 8.07 5.08 -23.80
C GLN A 99 7.49 3.67 -23.56
N LYS A 100 8.32 2.70 -23.19
CA LYS A 100 7.87 1.33 -22.91
C LYS A 100 6.96 1.30 -21.67
N GLU A 101 7.33 2.02 -20.62
CA GLU A 101 6.58 2.13 -19.38
C GLU A 101 5.25 2.88 -19.60
N LEU A 102 5.25 3.94 -20.41
CA LEU A 102 4.04 4.67 -20.78
C LEU A 102 3.07 3.80 -21.60
N VAL A 103 3.59 3.03 -22.56
CA VAL A 103 2.77 2.07 -23.34
C VAL A 103 2.20 1.00 -22.42
N TYR A 104 2.99 0.47 -21.49
CA TYR A 104 2.51 -0.48 -20.50
C TYR A 104 1.37 0.12 -19.65
N ALA A 105 1.57 1.31 -19.10
CA ALA A 105 0.55 2.00 -18.33
C ALA A 105 -0.74 2.25 -19.13
N ALA A 106 -0.63 2.60 -20.41
CA ALA A 106 -1.78 2.79 -21.29
C ALA A 106 -2.57 1.49 -21.54
N ASN A 107 -1.86 0.40 -21.83
CA ASN A 107 -2.48 -0.90 -22.13
C ASN A 107 -3.29 -1.48 -20.96
N PHE A 108 -2.88 -1.20 -19.74
CA PHE A 108 -3.52 -1.73 -18.53
C PHE A 108 -4.38 -0.71 -17.77
N SER A 109 -4.55 0.50 -18.30
CA SER A 109 -5.25 1.60 -17.62
C SER A 109 -6.70 1.25 -17.24
N GLU A 110 -7.43 0.56 -18.12
CA GLU A 110 -8.82 0.16 -17.87
C GLU A 110 -8.91 -0.89 -16.76
N GLN A 111 -8.09 -1.93 -16.82
CA GLN A 111 -8.05 -2.98 -15.81
C GLN A 111 -7.63 -2.44 -14.45
N ALA A 112 -6.65 -1.54 -14.40
CA ALA A 112 -6.15 -0.92 -13.18
C ALA A 112 -7.22 -0.08 -12.48
N GLY A 113 -8.17 0.50 -13.20
CA GLY A 113 -9.30 1.25 -12.67
C GLY A 113 -10.43 0.38 -12.07
N THR A 114 -10.34 -0.94 -12.13
CA THR A 114 -11.46 -1.84 -11.76
C THR A 114 -11.89 -1.69 -10.31
N LEU A 115 -10.97 -1.73 -9.35
CA LEU A 115 -11.30 -1.60 -7.93
C LEU A 115 -11.92 -0.23 -7.62
N THR A 116 -11.37 0.83 -8.17
CA THR A 116 -11.90 2.19 -8.00
C THR A 116 -13.32 2.31 -8.55
N ARG A 117 -13.57 1.80 -9.77
CA ARG A 117 -14.90 1.81 -10.38
C ARG A 117 -15.95 1.06 -9.54
N LEU A 118 -15.60 -0.14 -9.08
CA LEU A 118 -16.49 -0.95 -8.26
C LEU A 118 -16.83 -0.28 -6.92
N LEU A 119 -15.85 0.42 -6.33
CA LEU A 119 -16.03 1.17 -5.10
C LEU A 119 -16.93 2.41 -5.31
N GLU A 120 -16.72 3.18 -6.38
CA GLU A 120 -17.53 4.35 -6.73
C GLU A 120 -18.97 3.99 -7.13
N GLN A 121 -19.14 2.83 -7.76
CA GLN A 121 -20.47 2.30 -8.14
C GLN A 121 -21.19 1.63 -6.97
N GLY A 122 -20.55 1.48 -5.81
CA GLY A 122 -21.14 0.83 -4.64
C GLY A 122 -21.25 -0.69 -4.74
N HIS A 123 -20.56 -1.33 -5.69
CA HIS A 123 -20.50 -2.79 -5.80
C HIS A 123 -19.61 -3.42 -4.70
N ILE A 124 -18.58 -2.72 -4.27
CA ILE A 124 -17.83 -3.01 -3.06
C ILE A 124 -17.97 -1.84 -2.07
N PRO A 125 -18.01 -2.10 -0.76
CA PRO A 125 -18.27 -1.05 0.21
C PRO A 125 -17.05 -0.18 0.48
N TRP A 126 -17.28 1.09 0.81
CA TRP A 126 -16.30 1.93 1.49
C TRP A 126 -16.09 1.43 2.91
N ARG A 127 -14.83 1.29 3.31
CA ARG A 127 -14.42 0.85 4.64
C ARG A 127 -13.41 1.81 5.24
N VAL A 128 -13.17 1.68 6.53
CA VAL A 128 -12.00 2.29 7.17
C VAL A 128 -10.81 1.41 6.89
N THR A 129 -9.82 1.96 6.21
CA THR A 129 -8.61 1.24 5.76
C THR A 129 -7.36 1.97 6.21
N HIS A 130 -6.27 1.23 6.32
CA HIS A 130 -4.97 1.78 6.72
C HIS A 130 -4.29 2.51 5.54
N ASN A 131 -4.40 1.95 4.33
CA ASN A 131 -3.88 2.45 3.05
C ASN A 131 -2.33 2.49 2.92
N ASP A 132 -1.58 2.01 3.90
CA ASP A 132 -0.12 1.85 3.82
C ASP A 132 0.30 0.63 4.67
N THR A 133 -0.13 -0.56 4.24
CA THR A 133 0.00 -1.82 4.99
C THR A 133 1.27 -2.60 4.65
N LYS A 134 2.29 -1.90 4.20
CA LYS A 134 3.61 -2.50 4.01
C LYS A 134 4.12 -3.14 5.30
N LEU A 135 4.96 -4.15 5.16
CA LEU A 135 5.37 -5.02 6.27
C LEU A 135 6.02 -4.27 7.45
N ASN A 136 6.74 -3.18 7.19
CA ASN A 136 7.35 -2.36 8.23
C ASN A 136 6.35 -1.49 9.03
N ASN A 137 5.08 -1.50 8.68
CA ASN A 137 4.00 -0.89 9.46
C ASN A 137 3.26 -1.93 10.33
N VAL A 138 3.74 -3.18 10.39
CA VAL A 138 3.26 -4.22 11.28
C VAL A 138 4.25 -4.39 12.42
N LEU A 139 3.79 -4.33 13.67
CA LEU A 139 4.57 -4.69 14.85
C LEU A 139 4.42 -6.16 15.16
N PHE A 140 5.53 -6.83 15.43
CA PHE A 140 5.61 -8.23 15.82
C PHE A 140 6.20 -8.35 17.22
N ASP A 141 5.76 -9.35 17.98
CA ASP A 141 6.29 -9.66 19.31
C ASP A 141 7.72 -10.24 19.17
N ASP A 142 8.68 -9.68 19.91
CA ASP A 142 10.08 -10.09 19.86
C ASP A 142 10.32 -11.54 20.30
N THR A 143 9.41 -12.10 21.08
CA THR A 143 9.56 -13.43 21.69
C THR A 143 8.83 -14.50 20.88
N THR A 144 7.58 -14.22 20.47
CA THR A 144 6.72 -15.22 19.81
C THR A 144 6.70 -15.06 18.29
N GLY A 145 7.05 -13.89 17.77
CA GLY A 145 6.87 -13.56 16.35
C GLY A 145 5.45 -13.23 15.94
N ASP A 146 4.49 -13.28 16.89
CA ASP A 146 3.09 -12.98 16.61
C ASP A 146 2.90 -11.51 16.19
N GLY A 147 1.99 -11.27 15.25
CA GLY A 147 1.59 -9.93 14.88
C GLY A 147 0.80 -9.23 15.99
N LEU A 148 1.21 -8.03 16.39
CA LEU A 148 0.61 -7.29 17.50
C LEU A 148 -0.39 -6.23 17.05
N CYS A 149 0.02 -5.30 16.20
CA CYS A 149 -0.81 -4.20 15.70
C CYS A 149 -0.18 -3.51 14.49
N LEU A 150 -0.99 -2.70 13.80
CA LEU A 150 -0.51 -1.72 12.81
C LEU A 150 -0.04 -0.44 13.49
N VAL A 151 0.97 0.17 12.91
CA VAL A 151 1.52 1.49 13.27
C VAL A 151 1.47 2.41 12.05
N ASP A 152 1.85 3.69 12.22
CA ASP A 152 1.79 4.71 11.17
C ASP A 152 0.35 4.92 10.64
N LEU A 153 -0.55 5.26 11.58
CA LEU A 153 -1.99 5.40 11.31
C LEU A 153 -2.36 6.71 10.59
N ASP A 154 -1.39 7.44 10.05
CA ASP A 154 -1.61 8.76 9.45
C ASP A 154 -2.34 8.68 8.10
N THR A 155 -2.38 7.52 7.48
CA THR A 155 -3.10 7.24 6.23
C THR A 155 -4.45 6.55 6.44
N VAL A 156 -4.89 6.40 7.71
CA VAL A 156 -6.20 5.79 8.00
C VAL A 156 -7.32 6.72 7.54
N MET A 157 -8.06 6.28 6.54
CA MET A 157 -9.14 7.04 5.89
C MET A 157 -10.09 6.10 5.16
N PRO A 158 -11.20 6.58 4.57
CA PRO A 158 -12.07 5.76 3.75
C PRO A 158 -11.33 5.17 2.54
N GLY A 159 -11.52 3.87 2.30
CA GLY A 159 -10.93 3.15 1.19
C GLY A 159 -11.59 1.79 0.95
N SER A 160 -10.93 0.92 0.21
CA SER A 160 -11.31 -0.48 0.02
C SER A 160 -10.41 -1.40 0.85
N ALA A 161 -10.99 -2.42 1.49
CA ALA A 161 -10.23 -3.47 2.16
C ALA A 161 -9.18 -4.12 1.25
N LEU A 162 -9.46 -4.12 -0.05
CA LEU A 162 -8.58 -4.67 -1.08
C LEU A 162 -7.28 -3.86 -1.25
N TYR A 163 -7.30 -2.56 -0.96
CA TYR A 163 -6.08 -1.73 -1.03
C TYR A 163 -5.07 -2.17 0.03
N ASP A 164 -5.52 -2.40 1.26
CA ASP A 164 -4.65 -2.86 2.34
C ASP A 164 -4.06 -4.24 2.04
N PHE A 165 -4.90 -5.20 1.64
CA PHE A 165 -4.41 -6.53 1.26
C PHE A 165 -3.44 -6.46 0.07
N GLY A 166 -3.78 -5.66 -0.94
CA GLY A 166 -2.96 -5.48 -2.13
C GLY A 166 -1.59 -4.88 -1.84
N ASP A 167 -1.51 -3.86 -0.98
CA ASP A 167 -0.25 -3.22 -0.61
C ASP A 167 0.64 -4.13 0.25
N ALA A 168 0.04 -4.86 1.20
CA ALA A 168 0.75 -5.87 1.99
C ALA A 168 1.34 -6.98 1.10
N ALA A 169 0.55 -7.49 0.14
CA ALA A 169 1.02 -8.52 -0.79
C ALA A 169 2.11 -8.00 -1.73
N ARG A 170 1.94 -6.80 -2.29
CA ARG A 170 2.91 -6.13 -3.14
C ARG A 170 4.27 -5.97 -2.44
N SER A 171 4.27 -5.49 -1.21
CA SER A 171 5.49 -5.22 -0.46
C SER A 171 6.09 -6.48 0.18
N GLY A 172 5.25 -7.41 0.67
CA GLY A 172 5.68 -8.56 1.45
C GLY A 172 6.01 -9.82 0.62
N ALA A 173 5.31 -10.05 -0.49
CA ALA A 173 5.49 -11.26 -1.31
C ALA A 173 6.46 -11.09 -2.49
N SER A 174 6.99 -9.90 -2.73
CA SER A 174 8.06 -9.69 -3.72
C SER A 174 9.33 -10.47 -3.33
N THR A 175 9.99 -11.06 -4.33
CA THR A 175 11.28 -11.74 -4.13
C THR A 175 12.49 -10.79 -4.19
N ALA A 176 12.29 -9.55 -4.62
CA ALA A 176 13.34 -8.57 -4.83
C ALA A 176 13.03 -7.25 -4.10
N ALA A 177 14.06 -6.47 -3.85
CA ALA A 177 13.92 -5.11 -3.37
C ALA A 177 13.18 -4.23 -4.39
N GLU A 178 12.55 -3.15 -3.92
CA GLU A 178 11.73 -2.25 -4.76
C GLU A 178 12.54 -1.54 -5.86
N ASP A 179 13.85 -1.45 -5.69
CA ASP A 179 14.79 -0.84 -6.61
C ASP A 179 15.74 -1.84 -7.31
N GLU A 180 15.43 -3.15 -7.30
CA GLU A 180 16.18 -4.15 -8.07
C GLU A 180 16.06 -3.85 -9.58
N PRO A 181 17.18 -3.58 -10.27
CA PRO A 181 17.16 -3.24 -11.69
C PRO A 181 17.04 -4.46 -12.62
N ASP A 182 17.38 -5.65 -12.15
CA ASP A 182 17.26 -6.89 -12.95
C ASP A 182 15.83 -7.43 -12.83
N LEU A 183 14.99 -7.08 -13.80
CA LEU A 183 13.58 -7.46 -13.83
C LEU A 183 13.33 -8.97 -13.82
N ARG A 184 14.32 -9.80 -14.19
CA ARG A 184 14.22 -11.26 -14.15
C ARG A 184 14.20 -11.83 -12.74
N LYS A 185 14.70 -11.08 -11.76
CA LYS A 185 14.69 -11.45 -10.34
C LYS A 185 13.37 -11.11 -9.65
N ILE A 186 12.53 -10.29 -10.29
CA ILE A 186 11.30 -9.80 -9.72
C ILE A 186 10.20 -10.82 -9.98
N THR A 187 9.86 -11.58 -8.95
CA THR A 187 8.80 -12.57 -8.97
C THR A 187 7.98 -12.48 -7.67
N VAL A 188 6.92 -13.24 -7.59
CA VAL A 188 6.12 -13.40 -6.38
C VAL A 188 6.47 -14.71 -5.70
N ASP A 189 6.87 -14.66 -4.45
CA ASP A 189 7.00 -15.83 -3.59
C ASP A 189 5.61 -16.36 -3.24
N ARG A 190 5.23 -17.47 -3.84
CA ARG A 190 3.91 -18.09 -3.66
C ARG A 190 3.66 -18.53 -2.23
N GLY A 191 4.68 -18.99 -1.52
CA GLY A 191 4.55 -19.39 -0.11
C GLY A 191 4.21 -18.21 0.78
N LYS A 192 4.91 -17.08 0.60
CA LYS A 192 4.62 -15.83 1.30
C LYS A 192 3.22 -15.29 0.95
N TYR A 193 2.88 -15.28 -0.33
CA TYR A 193 1.58 -14.80 -0.78
C TYR A 193 0.42 -15.63 -0.20
N SER A 194 0.50 -16.97 -0.26
CA SER A 194 -0.50 -17.85 0.36
C SER A 194 -0.59 -17.64 1.86
N ALA A 195 0.55 -17.56 2.55
CA ALA A 195 0.56 -17.33 4.00
C ALA A 195 -0.10 -16.00 4.39
N LEU A 196 0.19 -14.92 3.66
CA LEU A 196 -0.46 -13.62 3.86
C LEU A 196 -1.99 -13.73 3.65
N LEU A 197 -2.40 -14.37 2.57
CA LEU A 197 -3.82 -14.56 2.23
C LEU A 197 -4.54 -15.38 3.31
N ASP A 198 -3.96 -16.50 3.74
CA ASP A 198 -4.53 -17.36 4.78
C ASP A 198 -4.67 -16.60 6.11
N GLY A 199 -3.63 -15.89 6.53
CA GLY A 199 -3.66 -15.06 7.73
C GLY A 199 -4.70 -13.93 7.63
N TYR A 200 -4.78 -13.26 6.49
CA TYR A 200 -5.76 -12.22 6.25
C TYR A 200 -7.20 -12.75 6.31
N LEU A 201 -7.49 -13.82 5.58
CA LEU A 201 -8.83 -14.42 5.54
C LEU A 201 -9.25 -14.99 6.89
N LEU A 202 -8.33 -15.50 7.72
CA LEU A 202 -8.67 -15.94 9.07
C LEU A 202 -9.36 -14.84 9.91
N SER A 203 -8.97 -13.58 9.68
CA SER A 203 -9.49 -12.44 10.45
C SER A 203 -10.51 -11.58 9.67
N ALA A 204 -10.52 -11.67 8.34
CA ALA A 204 -11.30 -10.78 7.47
C ALA A 204 -12.50 -11.46 6.81
N ALA A 205 -12.54 -12.80 6.75
CA ALA A 205 -13.53 -13.51 5.95
C ALA A 205 -14.99 -13.18 6.31
N ASP A 206 -15.27 -12.91 7.58
CA ASP A 206 -16.64 -12.70 8.05
C ASP A 206 -17.21 -11.33 7.62
N PHE A 207 -16.37 -10.31 7.47
CA PHE A 207 -16.85 -8.97 7.07
C PHE A 207 -16.71 -8.69 5.57
N LEU A 208 -15.88 -9.44 4.85
CA LEU A 208 -15.71 -9.27 3.40
C LEU A 208 -16.93 -9.78 2.64
N SER A 209 -17.42 -8.99 1.71
CA SER A 209 -18.44 -9.42 0.75
C SER A 209 -17.92 -10.51 -0.18
N PRO A 210 -18.80 -11.33 -0.81
CA PRO A 210 -18.37 -12.32 -1.81
C PRO A 210 -17.50 -11.71 -2.91
N LEU A 211 -17.88 -10.55 -3.44
CA LEU A 211 -17.15 -9.87 -4.50
C LEU A 211 -15.77 -9.38 -4.03
N GLU A 212 -15.64 -8.87 -2.79
CA GLU A 212 -14.33 -8.51 -2.25
C GLU A 212 -13.41 -9.73 -2.16
N LYS A 213 -13.93 -10.90 -1.76
CA LYS A 213 -13.16 -12.15 -1.72
C LYS A 213 -12.66 -12.59 -3.11
N GLU A 214 -13.51 -12.50 -4.13
CA GLU A 214 -13.15 -12.79 -5.52
C GLU A 214 -12.05 -11.86 -6.05
N LEU A 215 -12.05 -10.60 -5.60
CA LEU A 215 -11.12 -9.57 -6.07
C LEU A 215 -9.80 -9.54 -5.30
N LEU A 216 -9.60 -10.37 -4.25
CA LEU A 216 -8.36 -10.41 -3.49
C LEU A 216 -7.15 -10.73 -4.39
N SER A 217 -7.30 -11.62 -5.38
CA SER A 217 -6.22 -11.93 -6.32
C SER A 217 -5.85 -10.79 -7.26
N LEU A 218 -6.80 -9.88 -7.56
CA LEU A 218 -6.56 -8.70 -8.40
C LEU A 218 -5.86 -7.56 -7.63
N ALA A 219 -6.10 -7.46 -6.34
CA ALA A 219 -5.66 -6.32 -5.54
C ALA A 219 -4.14 -6.07 -5.56
N PRO A 220 -3.25 -7.08 -5.40
CA PRO A 220 -1.81 -6.87 -5.44
C PRO A 220 -1.32 -6.37 -6.80
N TRP A 221 -1.94 -6.85 -7.88
CA TRP A 221 -1.65 -6.37 -9.23
C TRP A 221 -1.98 -4.88 -9.37
N VAL A 222 -3.17 -4.47 -8.91
CA VAL A 222 -3.59 -3.05 -8.98
C VAL A 222 -2.64 -2.18 -8.19
N LEU A 223 -2.27 -2.57 -6.97
CA LEU A 223 -1.41 -1.76 -6.11
C LEU A 223 0.04 -1.70 -6.63
N ALA A 224 0.58 -2.79 -7.16
CA ALA A 224 1.89 -2.78 -7.82
C ALA A 224 1.87 -1.89 -9.07
N PHE A 225 0.84 -2.01 -9.90
CA PHE A 225 0.67 -1.15 -11.08
C PHE A 225 0.57 0.33 -10.68
N GLU A 226 -0.27 0.67 -9.70
CA GLU A 226 -0.43 2.04 -9.22
C GLU A 226 0.88 2.62 -8.69
N GLN A 227 1.63 1.85 -7.91
CA GLN A 227 2.90 2.28 -7.38
C GLN A 227 3.92 2.52 -8.51
N GLY A 228 3.94 1.69 -9.54
CA GLY A 228 4.73 1.91 -10.74
C GLY A 228 4.36 3.21 -11.46
N VAL A 229 3.06 3.50 -11.60
CA VAL A 229 2.55 4.77 -12.16
C VAL A 229 3.00 5.97 -11.32
N ARG A 230 2.97 5.87 -9.99
CA ARG A 230 3.41 6.95 -9.09
C ARG A 230 4.91 7.23 -9.21
N PHE A 231 5.75 6.20 -9.23
CA PHE A 231 7.21 6.36 -9.44
C PHE A 231 7.51 6.95 -10.81
N LEU A 232 6.83 6.48 -11.87
CA LEU A 232 7.03 7.00 -13.22
C LEU A 232 6.61 8.46 -13.33
N THR A 233 5.52 8.84 -12.66
CA THR A 233 5.05 10.22 -12.59
C THR A 233 6.08 11.13 -11.94
N ASP A 234 6.63 10.70 -10.80
CA ASP A 234 7.63 11.47 -10.08
C ASP A 234 8.93 11.60 -10.86
N TYR A 235 9.37 10.53 -11.55
CA TYR A 235 10.50 10.57 -12.45
C TYR A 235 10.34 11.62 -13.56
N LEU A 236 9.16 11.70 -14.17
CA LEU A 236 8.87 12.69 -15.21
C LEU A 236 8.78 14.12 -14.65
N ASN A 237 8.40 14.28 -13.39
CA ASN A 237 8.32 15.57 -12.70
C ASN A 237 9.66 16.03 -12.07
N GLY A 238 10.71 15.21 -12.12
CA GLY A 238 12.05 15.58 -11.63
C GLY A 238 12.41 15.04 -10.26
N ASP A 239 11.79 13.92 -9.84
CA ASP A 239 12.11 13.21 -8.59
C ASP A 239 11.90 14.07 -7.34
N ILE A 240 10.74 14.72 -7.25
CA ILE A 240 10.42 15.72 -6.20
C ILE A 240 9.65 15.15 -5.02
N TYR A 241 8.95 14.01 -5.20
CA TYR A 241 8.10 13.42 -4.16
C TYR A 241 8.82 12.32 -3.38
N TYR A 242 9.41 11.36 -4.09
CA TYR A 242 10.11 10.26 -3.45
C TYR A 242 11.59 10.56 -3.27
N LYS A 243 12.13 10.17 -2.11
CA LYS A 243 13.57 10.24 -1.88
C LYS A 243 14.30 9.33 -2.88
N VAL A 244 15.26 9.88 -3.62
CA VAL A 244 16.10 9.14 -4.56
C VAL A 244 17.53 9.07 -4.07
N SER A 245 18.19 7.95 -4.34
CA SER A 245 19.61 7.71 -3.94
C SER A 245 20.58 7.85 -5.12
N TYR A 246 20.06 7.79 -6.35
CA TYR A 246 20.85 7.90 -7.59
C TYR A 246 19.96 8.40 -8.75
N PRO A 247 20.56 8.91 -9.85
CA PRO A 247 19.80 9.22 -11.05
C PRO A 247 19.03 8.00 -11.56
N ASP A 248 17.84 8.23 -12.11
CA ASP A 248 16.92 7.17 -12.60
C ASP A 248 16.33 6.23 -11.54
N HIS A 249 16.54 6.46 -10.23
CA HIS A 249 16.04 5.59 -9.18
C HIS A 249 14.53 5.34 -9.29
N ASN A 250 13.73 6.41 -9.49
CA ASN A 250 12.27 6.26 -9.65
C ASN A 250 11.88 5.57 -10.97
N ARG A 251 12.70 5.67 -12.02
CA ARG A 251 12.50 4.87 -13.26
C ARG A 251 12.71 3.39 -12.99
N VAL A 252 13.78 3.03 -12.30
CA VAL A 252 14.07 1.63 -11.91
C VAL A 252 12.93 1.08 -11.05
N ARG A 253 12.47 1.85 -10.06
CA ARG A 253 11.32 1.46 -9.22
C ARG A 253 10.04 1.28 -10.03
N ALA A 254 9.75 2.17 -10.99
CA ALA A 254 8.58 2.03 -11.86
C ALA A 254 8.63 0.74 -12.67
N GLN A 255 9.78 0.44 -13.28
CA GLN A 255 10.00 -0.80 -14.04
C GLN A 255 9.83 -2.04 -13.15
N ASN A 256 10.41 -1.99 -11.94
CA ASN A 256 10.29 -3.03 -10.93
C ASN A 256 8.82 -3.30 -10.57
N GLN A 257 8.05 -2.26 -10.26
CA GLN A 257 6.65 -2.43 -9.87
C GLN A 257 5.77 -2.91 -11.04
N PHE A 258 6.04 -2.53 -12.26
CA PHE A 258 5.34 -3.08 -13.43
C PHE A 258 5.70 -4.56 -13.68
N ALA A 259 6.95 -4.94 -13.45
CA ALA A 259 7.36 -6.34 -13.52
C ALA A 259 6.69 -7.17 -12.42
N LEU A 260 6.62 -6.64 -11.20
CA LEU A 260 5.93 -7.28 -10.08
C LEU A 260 4.42 -7.41 -10.34
N ALA A 261 3.78 -6.38 -10.91
CA ALA A 261 2.39 -6.46 -11.33
C ALA A 261 2.18 -7.63 -12.31
N ASN A 262 3.03 -7.76 -13.35
CA ASN A 262 2.97 -8.90 -14.26
C ASN A 262 3.15 -10.24 -13.56
N ALA A 263 4.03 -10.33 -12.55
CA ALA A 263 4.24 -11.55 -11.79
C ALA A 263 2.98 -11.97 -11.01
N PHE A 264 2.20 -11.02 -10.47
CA PHE A 264 0.93 -11.32 -9.79
C PHE A 264 -0.13 -11.91 -10.71
N LEU A 265 -0.14 -11.59 -12.02
CA LEU A 265 -1.07 -12.21 -12.98
C LEU A 265 -0.86 -13.72 -13.14
N THR A 266 0.28 -14.24 -12.70
CA THR A 266 0.64 -15.68 -12.84
C THR A 266 0.49 -16.48 -11.54
N VAL A 267 0.10 -15.83 -10.45
CA VAL A 267 0.01 -16.44 -9.10
C VAL A 267 -1.43 -16.80 -8.72
N GLY A 268 -2.43 -16.15 -9.34
CA GLY A 268 -3.86 -16.38 -9.14
C GLY A 268 -4.40 -17.63 -9.81
#